data_941f54aace091331df2444bc0340ce25
#
_entry.id   941f54aace091331df2444bc0340ce25
#
_cell.length_a   1.000
_cell.length_b   1.000
_cell.length_c   1.000
_cell.angle_alpha   90.00
_cell.angle_beta   90.00
_cell.angle_gamma   90.00
#
_symmetry.space_group_name_H-M   'P 1'
#
loop_
_entity.id
_entity.type
_entity.pdbx_description
1 polymer ?
#
loop_
_entity_poly.entity_id
_entity_poly.type
_entity_poly.pdbx_seq_one_letter_code
_entity_poly.pdbx_strand_id
1 'polypeptide(L)'
;MNTNEELKDITPVNYWIGKENKISAQHLQNGERIVIVGFGQSMTPILKSGQPVLVEPVTEETKLSKGDVVFTKVNGHYYLHKIISIRNDKSYQIGNNHGHINGWVSRSTIYGKMVKKL
;
A
#
# COMPACT_ATOMS: atom_id res chain seq x y z
N MET A 1 -4.86 7.49 19.21
CA MET A 1 -4.05 8.58 18.65
C MET A 1 -4.88 9.42 17.69
N ASN A 2 -4.68 10.72 17.72
CA ASN A 2 -5.39 11.65 16.87
C ASN A 2 -4.83 11.62 15.45
N THR A 3 -5.70 11.53 14.45
CA THR A 3 -5.33 11.55 13.04
C THR A 3 -4.48 12.77 12.68
N ASN A 4 -4.80 13.94 13.26
CA ASN A 4 -4.04 15.16 13.00
C ASN A 4 -2.60 15.07 13.47
N GLU A 5 -2.32 14.36 14.55
CA GLU A 5 -0.96 14.16 15.04
C GLU A 5 -0.17 13.26 14.10
N GLU A 6 -0.81 12.21 13.59
CA GLU A 6 -0.17 11.34 12.60
C GLU A 6 0.21 12.11 11.34
N LEU A 7 -0.68 12.98 10.87
CA LEU A 7 -0.45 13.76 9.65
C LEU A 7 0.60 14.85 9.85
N LYS A 8 0.79 15.36 11.07
CA LYS A 8 1.82 16.36 11.37
C LYS A 8 3.23 15.84 11.21
N ASP A 9 3.44 14.54 11.40
CA ASP A 9 4.75 13.91 11.24
C ASP A 9 5.08 13.64 9.78
N ILE A 10 4.18 13.95 8.88
CA ILE A 10 4.34 13.75 7.44
C ILE A 10 4.51 15.12 6.80
N THR A 11 5.65 15.35 6.12
CA THR A 11 5.87 16.61 5.43
C THR A 11 4.87 16.79 4.30
N PRO A 12 4.62 18.03 3.82
CA PRO A 12 3.72 18.23 2.70
C PRO A 12 4.08 17.42 1.46
N VAL A 13 5.36 17.12 1.26
CA VAL A 13 5.84 16.30 0.14
C VAL A 13 5.43 14.84 0.32
N ASN A 14 5.32 14.40 1.57
CA ASN A 14 4.96 13.03 1.91
C ASN A 14 3.45 12.88 2.14
N TYR A 15 2.73 13.98 2.16
CA TYR A 15 1.30 13.98 2.35
C TYR A 15 0.61 14.03 0.99
N TRP A 16 0.24 12.86 0.52
CA TRP A 16 -0.42 12.71 -0.76
C TRP A 16 -1.71 11.93 -0.60
N ILE A 17 -2.83 12.51 -1.03
CA ILE A 17 -4.10 11.82 -1.05
C ILE A 17 -4.34 11.37 -2.49
N GLY A 18 -4.05 10.12 -2.73
CA GLY A 18 -3.79 9.57 -4.02
C GLY A 18 -4.87 9.68 -5.07
N LYS A 19 -4.79 10.73 -5.86
CA LYS A 19 -5.53 10.77 -7.11
C LYS A 19 -4.71 10.21 -8.25
N GLU A 20 -3.39 10.22 -8.12
CA GLU A 20 -2.51 9.69 -9.15
C GLU A 20 -1.57 8.65 -8.54
N ASN A 21 -1.89 7.40 -8.78
CA ASN A 21 -1.15 6.27 -8.23
C ASN A 21 0.32 6.26 -8.64
N LYS A 22 0.61 6.70 -9.86
CA LYS A 22 2.00 6.78 -10.34
C LYS A 22 2.82 7.74 -9.51
N ILE A 23 2.26 8.89 -9.14
CA ILE A 23 2.94 9.87 -8.31
C ILE A 23 3.12 9.32 -6.89
N SER A 24 2.13 8.65 -6.36
CA SER A 24 2.25 7.98 -5.06
C SER A 24 3.39 6.98 -5.07
N ALA A 25 3.49 6.16 -6.12
CA ALA A 25 4.59 5.21 -6.26
C ALA A 25 5.94 5.91 -6.31
N GLN A 26 6.04 7.05 -7.01
CA GLN A 26 7.29 7.81 -7.08
C GLN A 26 7.73 8.35 -5.73
N HIS A 27 6.79 8.87 -4.93
CA HIS A 27 7.09 9.32 -3.56
C HIS A 27 7.63 8.18 -2.70
N LEU A 28 6.99 7.02 -2.78
CA LEU A 28 7.43 5.85 -2.03
C LEU A 28 8.82 5.38 -2.49
N GLN A 29 9.07 5.38 -3.79
CA GLN A 29 10.39 5.02 -4.34
C GLN A 29 11.48 6.01 -3.91
N ASN A 30 11.11 7.25 -3.64
CA ASN A 30 12.03 8.26 -3.14
C ASN A 30 12.24 8.20 -1.62
N GLY A 31 11.66 7.20 -0.96
CA GLY A 31 11.81 7.02 0.47
C GLY A 31 10.84 7.82 1.32
N GLU A 32 9.79 8.33 0.75
CA GLU A 32 8.83 9.18 1.43
C GLU A 32 7.60 8.40 1.89
N ARG A 33 7.19 8.62 3.15
CA ARG A 33 5.90 8.12 3.63
C ARG A 33 4.78 8.95 3.02
N ILE A 34 3.68 8.30 2.69
CA ILE A 34 2.52 8.97 2.09
C ILE A 34 1.22 8.51 2.75
N VAL A 35 0.19 9.32 2.58
CA VAL A 35 -1.18 8.94 2.95
C VAL A 35 -1.92 8.60 1.65
N ILE A 36 -2.50 7.42 1.62
CA ILE A 36 -3.30 6.96 0.48
C ILE A 36 -4.74 6.82 0.93
N VAL A 37 -5.66 7.28 0.08
CA VAL A 37 -7.10 7.09 0.27
C VAL A 37 -7.60 6.28 -0.91
N GLY A 38 -8.06 5.07 -0.64
CA GLY A 38 -8.67 4.22 -1.65
C GLY A 38 -10.19 4.25 -1.55
N PHE A 39 -10.84 4.05 -2.68
CA PHE A 39 -12.30 4.00 -2.75
C PHE A 39 -12.74 2.64 -3.28
N GLY A 40 -13.92 2.19 -2.83
CA GLY A 40 -14.48 0.90 -3.20
C GLY A 40 -14.49 -0.07 -2.02
N GLN A 41 -14.98 -1.28 -2.29
CA GLN A 41 -15.24 -2.28 -1.25
C GLN A 41 -14.27 -3.45 -1.27
N SER A 42 -13.23 -3.40 -2.11
CA SER A 42 -12.33 -4.54 -2.34
C SER A 42 -11.58 -5.00 -1.09
N MET A 43 -11.39 -4.10 -0.13
CA MET A 43 -10.64 -4.41 1.09
C MET A 43 -11.50 -4.37 2.36
N THR A 44 -12.82 -4.27 2.23
CA THR A 44 -13.68 -4.33 3.43
C THR A 44 -13.64 -5.73 4.04
N PRO A 45 -13.79 -5.88 5.33
CA PRO A 45 -13.90 -4.85 6.35
C PRO A 45 -12.54 -4.31 6.85
N ILE A 46 -11.42 -4.78 6.30
CA ILE A 46 -10.09 -4.31 6.71
C ILE A 46 -9.96 -2.81 6.48
N LEU A 47 -10.32 -2.36 5.28
CA LEU A 47 -10.34 -0.95 4.93
C LEU A 47 -11.72 -0.56 4.41
N LYS A 48 -12.23 0.55 4.91
CA LYS A 48 -13.48 1.12 4.41
C LYS A 48 -13.16 2.03 3.22
N SER A 49 -14.12 2.18 2.31
CA SER A 49 -14.00 3.14 1.22
C SER A 49 -13.78 4.54 1.79
N GLY A 50 -12.79 5.25 1.26
CA GLY A 50 -12.46 6.60 1.70
C GLY A 50 -11.63 6.68 2.97
N GLN A 51 -11.18 5.54 3.50
CA GLN A 51 -10.36 5.54 4.71
C GLN A 51 -8.90 5.88 4.37
N PRO A 52 -8.35 6.94 4.98
CA PRO A 52 -6.94 7.23 4.78
C PRO A 52 -6.06 6.22 5.53
N VAL A 53 -4.96 5.86 4.91
CA VAL A 53 -3.97 4.95 5.49
C VAL A 53 -2.57 5.52 5.31
N LEU A 54 -1.73 5.30 6.32
CA LEU A 54 -0.32 5.65 6.24
C LEU A 54 0.44 4.49 5.61
N VAL A 55 1.20 4.81 4.56
CA VAL A 55 1.97 3.83 3.81
C VAL A 55 3.45 4.22 3.87
N GLU A 56 4.29 3.29 4.24
CA GLU A 56 5.74 3.48 4.28
C GLU A 56 6.41 2.81 3.08
N PRO A 57 7.54 3.38 2.61
CA PRO A 57 8.29 2.77 1.52
C PRO A 57 8.73 1.35 1.84
N VAL A 58 8.69 0.49 0.84
CA VAL A 58 9.27 -0.84 0.93
C VAL A 58 10.74 -0.73 0.50
N THR A 59 11.63 -1.14 1.39
CA THR A 59 13.07 -1.21 1.15
C THR A 59 13.52 -2.68 1.20
N GLU A 60 14.80 -2.92 1.00
CA GLU A 60 15.35 -4.28 1.12
C GLU A 60 15.17 -4.85 2.52
N GLU A 61 15.09 -3.98 3.51
CA GLU A 61 14.97 -4.36 4.92
C GLU A 61 13.52 -4.55 5.37
N THR A 62 12.56 -4.10 4.58
CA THR A 62 11.15 -4.22 4.94
C THR A 62 10.72 -5.69 4.94
N LYS A 63 10.16 -6.14 6.05
CA LYS A 63 9.59 -7.48 6.12
C LYS A 63 8.21 -7.47 5.47
N LEU A 64 8.00 -8.33 4.50
CA LEU A 64 6.72 -8.54 3.85
C LEU A 64 6.18 -9.90 4.24
N SER A 65 4.93 -9.94 4.70
CA SER A 65 4.29 -11.16 5.21
C SER A 65 2.91 -11.31 4.60
N LYS A 66 2.40 -12.54 4.61
CA LYS A 66 1.01 -12.81 4.21
C LYS A 66 0.07 -11.95 5.06
N GLY A 67 -0.91 -11.36 4.42
CA GLY A 67 -1.87 -10.50 5.09
C GLY A 67 -1.51 -9.03 5.11
N ASP A 68 -0.26 -8.69 4.83
CA ASP A 68 0.14 -7.28 4.76
C ASP A 68 -0.61 -6.57 3.63
N VAL A 69 -1.07 -5.36 3.93
CA VAL A 69 -1.68 -4.49 2.91
C VAL A 69 -0.56 -3.65 2.30
N VAL A 70 -0.44 -3.73 0.98
CA VAL A 70 0.66 -3.09 0.26
C VAL A 70 0.13 -2.25 -0.90
N PHE A 71 0.89 -1.22 -1.26
CA PHE A 71 0.65 -0.44 -2.47
C PHE A 71 1.57 -0.97 -3.55
N THR A 72 0.99 -1.53 -4.59
CA THR A 72 1.74 -2.29 -5.59
C THR A 72 1.13 -2.13 -6.98
N LYS A 73 1.92 -2.48 -7.99
CA LYS A 73 1.47 -2.48 -9.38
C LYS A 73 1.43 -3.91 -9.89
N VAL A 74 0.29 -4.32 -10.42
CA VAL A 74 0.09 -5.66 -10.96
C VAL A 74 -0.47 -5.53 -12.39
N ASN A 75 0.22 -6.08 -13.37
CA ASN A 75 -0.21 -6.03 -14.77
C ASN A 75 -0.58 -4.62 -15.24
N GLY A 76 0.21 -3.62 -14.83
CA GLY A 76 0.01 -2.24 -15.22
C GLY A 76 -1.00 -1.44 -14.41
N HIS A 77 -1.62 -2.06 -13.41
CA HIS A 77 -2.62 -1.41 -12.57
C HIS A 77 -2.13 -1.30 -11.13
N TYR A 78 -2.42 -0.19 -10.46
CA TYR A 78 -2.05 0.04 -9.07
C TYR A 78 -3.16 -0.41 -8.13
N TYR A 79 -2.76 -1.05 -7.03
CA TYR A 79 -3.69 -1.54 -6.01
C TYR A 79 -3.14 -1.27 -4.61
N LEU A 80 -4.05 -0.98 -3.69
CA LEU A 80 -3.80 -1.07 -2.26
C LEU A 80 -4.51 -2.35 -1.80
N HIS A 81 -3.84 -3.48 -1.95
CA HIS A 81 -4.39 -4.81 -1.70
C HIS A 81 -3.45 -5.61 -0.80
N LYS A 82 -3.82 -6.84 -0.48
CA LYS A 82 -3.03 -7.62 0.46
C LYS A 82 -2.19 -8.69 -0.22
N ILE A 83 -1.14 -9.09 0.48
CA ILE A 83 -0.33 -10.23 0.10
C ILE A 83 -1.08 -11.50 0.50
N ILE A 84 -1.43 -12.32 -0.48
CA ILE A 84 -2.18 -13.58 -0.29
C ILE A 84 -1.22 -14.73 -0.04
N SER A 85 -0.11 -14.78 -0.79
CA SER A 85 0.86 -15.85 -0.74
C SER A 85 2.25 -15.33 -1.07
N ILE A 86 3.26 -16.02 -0.57
CA ILE A 86 4.66 -15.69 -0.85
C ILE A 86 5.36 -16.96 -1.31
N ARG A 87 6.13 -16.85 -2.40
CA ARG A 87 6.91 -17.97 -2.95
C ARG A 87 8.38 -17.65 -2.88
N ASN A 88 9.13 -18.41 -2.09
CA ASN A 88 10.60 -18.32 -1.98
C ASN A 88 11.10 -16.91 -1.65
N ASP A 89 10.31 -16.12 -0.91
CA ASP A 89 10.60 -14.72 -0.56
C ASP A 89 10.89 -13.82 -1.78
N LYS A 90 10.48 -14.24 -2.97
CA LYS A 90 10.78 -13.54 -4.22
C LYS A 90 9.54 -13.12 -4.99
N SER A 91 8.45 -13.86 -4.85
CA SER A 91 7.21 -13.59 -5.57
C SER A 91 6.07 -13.48 -4.58
N TYR A 92 5.23 -12.51 -4.81
CA TYR A 92 4.14 -12.15 -3.91
C TYR A 92 2.84 -12.18 -4.68
N GLN A 93 1.89 -12.98 -4.23
CA GLN A 93 0.56 -13.01 -4.82
C GLN A 93 -0.29 -11.93 -4.19
N ILE A 94 -0.85 -11.08 -5.00
CA ILE A 94 -1.66 -9.93 -4.57
C ILE A 94 -3.12 -10.20 -4.84
N GLY A 95 -3.96 -9.85 -3.88
CA GLY A 95 -5.41 -10.01 -4.02
C GLY A 95 -6.16 -9.09 -3.07
N ASN A 96 -7.47 -9.08 -3.24
CA ASN A 96 -8.34 -8.31 -2.37
C ASN A 96 -8.83 -9.15 -1.20
N ASN A 97 -9.70 -8.56 -0.37
CA ASN A 97 -10.22 -9.25 0.81
C ASN A 97 -11.49 -10.07 0.53
N HIS A 98 -11.85 -10.24 -0.73
CA HIS A 98 -13.05 -10.97 -1.17
C HIS A 98 -12.74 -12.12 -2.12
N GLY A 99 -11.49 -12.60 -2.11
CA GLY A 99 -11.10 -13.77 -2.88
C GLY A 99 -10.63 -13.49 -4.30
N HIS A 100 -10.61 -12.25 -4.74
CA HIS A 100 -10.09 -11.93 -6.07
C HIS A 100 -8.57 -11.86 -6.03
N ILE A 101 -7.93 -12.57 -6.97
CA ILE A 101 -6.48 -12.57 -7.13
C ILE A 101 -6.10 -11.68 -8.31
N ASN A 102 -5.23 -10.71 -8.05
CA ASN A 102 -4.74 -9.80 -9.08
C ASN A 102 -3.58 -10.41 -9.88
N GLY A 103 -2.72 -11.14 -9.21
CA GLY A 103 -1.57 -11.79 -9.85
C GLY A 103 -0.37 -11.87 -8.93
N TRP A 104 0.76 -12.29 -9.51
CA TRP A 104 2.04 -12.41 -8.82
C TRP A 104 2.95 -11.27 -9.24
N VAL A 105 3.66 -10.71 -8.27
CA VAL A 105 4.62 -9.62 -8.50
C VAL A 105 5.94 -9.90 -7.81
N SER A 106 6.99 -9.26 -8.29
CA SER A 106 8.26 -9.23 -7.59
C SER A 106 8.25 -8.11 -6.56
N ARG A 107 9.19 -8.16 -5.63
CA ARG A 107 9.33 -7.13 -4.61
C ARG A 107 9.51 -5.72 -5.19
N SER A 108 10.15 -5.62 -6.35
CA SER A 108 10.45 -4.33 -6.98
C SER A 108 9.20 -3.52 -7.38
N THR A 109 8.05 -4.19 -7.52
CA THR A 109 6.80 -3.52 -7.84
C THR A 109 5.87 -3.38 -6.64
N ILE A 110 6.35 -3.70 -5.45
CA ILE A 110 5.67 -3.40 -4.19
C ILE A 110 6.32 -2.14 -3.63
N TYR A 111 5.64 -1.02 -3.80
CA TYR A 111 6.21 0.29 -3.48
C TYR A 111 6.11 0.66 -2.02
N GLY A 112 5.03 0.25 -1.36
CA GLY A 112 4.80 0.61 0.02
C GLY A 112 4.00 -0.42 0.78
N LYS A 113 4.10 -0.32 2.11
CA LYS A 113 3.39 -1.19 3.05
C LYS A 113 2.57 -0.32 3.99
N MET A 114 1.30 -0.64 4.14
CA MET A 114 0.44 0.05 5.10
C MET A 114 0.93 -0.25 6.51
N VAL A 115 1.13 0.80 7.29
CA VAL A 115 1.54 0.66 8.68
C VAL A 115 0.46 1.09 9.66
N LYS A 116 -0.51 1.89 9.21
CA LYS A 116 -1.55 2.39 10.09
C LYS A 116 -2.77 2.87 9.31
N LYS A 117 -3.95 2.62 9.85
CA LYS A 117 -5.19 3.27 9.42
C LYS A 117 -5.34 4.58 10.18
N LEU A 118 -5.67 5.63 9.49
CA LEU A 118 -5.78 6.96 10.06
C LEU A 118 -7.22 7.37 10.37
#